data_60e24e803f2bef8ab22cf6acc7ef2774
#
_entry.id   60e24e803f2bef8ab22cf6acc7ef2774
#
_cell.length_a   1.000
_cell.length_b   1.000
_cell.length_c   1.000
_cell.angle_alpha   90.00
_cell.angle_beta   90.00
_cell.angle_gamma   90.00
#
_symmetry.space_group_name_H-M   'P 1'
#
loop_
_entity.id
_entity.type
_entity.pdbx_description
1 polymer ?
#
loop_
_entity_poly.entity_id
_entity_poly.type
_entity_poly.pdbx_seq_one_letter_code
_entity_poly.pdbx_strand_id
1 'polypeptide(L)'
;MVCAYLLNSIILKEDTAVKMDAGIVPTVLKGNLMELKDKAIFCWSGGKDSAFGLYKILQEAKYDVLYLLTTINDDYKRVSMHGVREEMLDKQIESIGIPALKVRVIDGTYDEYERLMHSVLMRAKSEGITHVIFGDIFLEDLRSYREDNLKKVDLIGVFPLWKSDTSILINEFLDHKFRTITCCISDVHLDQSWVGQEITTSFIAALPEQVDPCGENGEYHTFCFDGPLFKKTIDFVLGEQVYKPIQLKNDDEEIL
;
A
#
# COMPACT_ATOMS: atom_id res chain seq x y z
N MET A 1 12.34 -4.14 -20.77
CA MET A 1 10.85 -4.10 -20.88
C MET A 1 10.35 -5.22 -19.99
N VAL A 2 9.69 -4.90 -18.89
CA VAL A 2 9.09 -5.89 -18.00
C VAL A 2 7.61 -5.95 -18.35
N CYS A 3 7.12 -7.10 -18.77
CA CYS A 3 5.71 -7.32 -19.04
C CYS A 3 5.04 -7.90 -17.78
N ALA A 4 3.82 -7.49 -17.50
CA ALA A 4 3.10 -7.97 -16.34
C ALA A 4 1.67 -8.40 -16.70
N TYR A 5 1.20 -9.45 -16.05
CA TYR A 5 -0.21 -9.80 -16.05
C TYR A 5 -0.90 -9.04 -14.91
N LEU A 6 -1.91 -8.27 -15.27
CA LEU A 6 -2.72 -7.47 -14.35
C LEU A 6 -4.12 -8.05 -14.29
N LEU A 7 -4.69 -8.14 -13.10
CA LEU A 7 -6.14 -8.21 -12.96
C LEU A 7 -6.72 -6.85 -13.40
N ASN A 8 -7.36 -6.82 -14.57
CA ASN A 8 -7.94 -5.59 -15.10
C ASN A 8 -9.08 -5.06 -14.23
N SER A 9 -9.69 -5.91 -13.42
CA SER A 9 -10.71 -5.49 -12.47
C SER A 9 -10.82 -6.43 -11.27
N ILE A 10 -10.53 -5.89 -10.11
CA ILE A 10 -11.17 -6.27 -8.86
C ILE A 10 -12.38 -5.34 -8.80
N ILE A 11 -13.60 -5.85 -8.97
CA ILE A 11 -14.83 -5.07 -9.09
C ILE A 11 -15.62 -5.21 -7.80
N LEU A 12 -16.24 -4.13 -7.34
CA LEU A 12 -17.18 -4.17 -6.22
C LEU A 12 -18.36 -5.10 -6.55
N LYS A 13 -18.73 -5.94 -5.59
CA LYS A 13 -20.04 -6.57 -5.60
C LYS A 13 -21.06 -5.45 -5.38
N GLU A 14 -22.08 -5.33 -6.24
CA GLU A 14 -23.13 -4.33 -6.07
C GLU A 14 -23.80 -4.50 -4.70
N ASP A 15 -23.64 -3.48 -3.86
CA ASP A 15 -24.32 -3.40 -2.56
C ASP A 15 -25.64 -2.66 -2.69
N THR A 16 -26.69 -3.29 -2.18
CA THR A 16 -27.96 -2.62 -1.87
C THR A 16 -27.73 -1.57 -0.78
N ALA A 17 -28.11 -0.35 -1.10
CA ALA A 17 -27.89 0.88 -0.33
C ALA A 17 -28.07 0.74 1.18
N VAL A 18 -27.05 1.07 1.95
CA VAL A 18 -27.12 1.30 3.40
C VAL A 18 -27.13 2.82 3.64
N LYS A 19 -28.20 3.29 4.30
CA LYS A 19 -28.34 4.68 4.76
C LYS A 19 -27.30 5.01 5.80
N MET A 20 -26.62 6.16 5.62
CA MET A 20 -25.77 6.76 6.63
C MET A 20 -26.60 7.35 7.76
N ASP A 21 -26.31 6.94 8.99
CA ASP A 21 -26.70 7.65 10.20
C ASP A 21 -25.51 8.50 10.68
N ALA A 22 -25.78 9.78 10.86
CA ALA A 22 -24.81 10.75 11.35
C ALA A 22 -24.84 10.80 12.89
N GLY A 23 -23.67 10.78 13.49
CA GLY A 23 -23.49 11.38 14.80
C GLY A 23 -23.01 10.46 15.92
N ILE A 24 -21.73 10.60 16.29
CA ILE A 24 -21.32 10.63 17.71
C ILE A 24 -20.01 11.44 17.76
N VAL A 25 -20.06 12.58 18.45
CA VAL A 25 -18.90 13.38 18.86
C VAL A 25 -18.33 12.73 20.13
N PRO A 26 -17.03 12.42 20.21
CA PRO A 26 -16.46 11.87 21.43
C PRO A 26 -16.36 12.94 22.51
N THR A 27 -16.93 12.64 23.66
CA THR A 27 -16.80 13.44 24.90
C THR A 27 -15.37 13.26 25.44
N VAL A 28 -14.70 14.38 25.65
CA VAL A 28 -13.37 14.44 26.30
C VAL A 28 -13.50 14.00 27.77
N LEU A 29 -12.96 12.84 28.11
CA LEU A 29 -12.73 12.43 29.50
C LEU A 29 -11.33 12.89 29.93
N LYS A 30 -11.29 13.71 30.98
CA LYS A 30 -10.08 14.17 31.66
C LYS A 30 -9.38 13.02 32.38
N GLY A 31 -8.06 12.94 32.23
CA GLY A 31 -7.16 12.41 33.24
C GLY A 31 -6.41 11.15 32.88
N ASN A 32 -5.31 11.32 32.16
CA ASN A 32 -4.00 10.68 32.36
C ASN A 32 -3.04 11.42 31.44
N LEU A 33 -1.82 11.71 31.88
CA LEU A 33 -0.74 12.15 30.99
C LEU A 33 -0.50 11.03 29.97
N MET A 34 -1.25 11.05 28.85
CA MET A 34 -0.94 10.26 27.69
C MET A 34 0.38 10.84 27.14
N GLU A 35 1.42 10.01 27.09
CA GLU A 35 2.58 10.36 26.26
C GLU A 35 2.06 10.80 24.91
N LEU A 36 2.44 12.01 24.49
CA LEU A 36 2.05 12.56 23.20
C LEU A 36 2.70 11.67 22.13
N LYS A 37 1.88 10.92 21.40
CA LYS A 37 2.35 10.10 20.29
C LYS A 37 2.85 11.00 19.17
N ASP A 38 3.92 10.56 18.51
CA ASP A 38 4.39 11.23 17.32
C ASP A 38 3.36 11.11 16.19
N LYS A 39 2.98 12.24 15.59
CA LYS A 39 2.04 12.24 14.47
C LYS A 39 2.72 11.73 13.21
N ALA A 40 2.04 10.84 12.51
CA ALA A 40 2.58 10.16 11.35
C ALA A 40 1.60 10.10 10.17
N ILE A 41 2.17 9.93 8.98
CA ILE A 41 1.49 9.45 7.76
C ILE A 41 2.01 8.06 7.47
N PHE A 42 1.14 7.17 7.02
CA PHE A 42 1.51 5.86 6.52
C PHE A 42 1.35 5.80 4.99
N CYS A 43 2.43 5.45 4.27
CA CYS A 43 2.39 5.25 2.81
C CYS A 43 1.66 3.94 2.50
N TRP A 44 0.47 4.07 1.91
CA TRP A 44 -0.48 2.98 1.70
C TRP A 44 -0.57 2.59 0.24
N SER A 45 -0.20 1.35 -0.09
CA SER A 45 -0.33 0.78 -1.44
C SER A 45 -1.58 -0.11 -1.62
N GLY A 46 -2.20 -0.53 -0.52
CA GLY A 46 -3.29 -1.49 -0.53
C GLY A 46 -2.85 -2.96 -0.58
N GLY A 47 -1.56 -3.22 -0.65
CA GLY A 47 -0.98 -4.56 -0.66
C GLY A 47 -0.69 -5.11 0.74
N LYS A 48 -0.22 -6.36 0.78
CA LYS A 48 0.07 -7.10 2.02
C LYS A 48 1.08 -6.40 2.94
N ASP A 49 2.17 -5.84 2.36
CA ASP A 49 3.26 -5.26 3.16
C ASP A 49 2.82 -3.95 3.82
N SER A 50 2.10 -3.09 3.07
CA SER A 50 1.48 -1.90 3.67
C SER A 50 0.45 -2.27 4.73
N ALA A 51 -0.36 -3.33 4.52
CA ALA A 51 -1.34 -3.77 5.51
C ALA A 51 -0.67 -4.29 6.78
N PHE A 52 0.36 -5.12 6.65
CA PHE A 52 1.05 -5.68 7.80
C PHE A 52 1.92 -4.65 8.53
N GLY A 53 2.59 -3.76 7.79
CA GLY A 53 3.35 -2.65 8.36
C GLY A 53 2.46 -1.71 9.17
N LEU A 54 1.30 -1.32 8.63
CA LEU A 54 0.33 -0.49 9.36
C LEU A 54 -0.18 -1.21 10.61
N TYR A 55 -0.51 -2.50 10.51
CA TYR A 55 -0.94 -3.29 11.66
C TYR A 55 0.11 -3.29 12.77
N LYS A 56 1.39 -3.58 12.46
CA LYS A 56 2.48 -3.57 13.45
C LYS A 56 2.61 -2.20 14.12
N ILE A 57 2.59 -1.11 13.36
CA ILE A 57 2.67 0.27 13.87
C ILE A 57 1.50 0.61 14.82
N LEU A 58 0.29 0.18 14.48
CA LEU A 58 -0.87 0.42 15.33
C LEU A 58 -0.82 -0.39 16.63
N GLN A 59 -0.25 -1.61 16.59
CA GLN A 59 -0.03 -2.43 17.79
C GLN A 59 1.04 -1.84 18.71
N GLU A 60 2.13 -1.29 18.17
CA GLU A 60 3.16 -0.61 18.97
C GLU A 60 2.62 0.62 19.69
N ALA A 61 1.55 1.22 19.18
CA ALA A 61 0.87 2.39 19.73
C ALA A 61 1.77 3.63 19.98
N LYS A 62 2.94 3.67 19.36
CA LYS A 62 3.93 4.76 19.47
C LYS A 62 3.54 5.97 18.62
N TYR A 63 2.91 5.73 17.48
CA TYR A 63 2.54 6.75 16.52
C TYR A 63 1.04 7.02 16.49
N ASP A 64 0.65 8.26 16.22
CA ASP A 64 -0.71 8.66 15.84
C ASP A 64 -0.77 8.80 14.33
N VAL A 65 -1.23 7.75 13.64
CA VAL A 65 -1.32 7.70 12.17
C VAL A 65 -2.54 8.48 11.73
N LEU A 66 -2.32 9.72 11.28
CA LEU A 66 -3.41 10.64 10.90
C LEU A 66 -3.95 10.38 9.50
N TYR A 67 -3.10 9.91 8.57
CA TYR A 67 -3.45 9.73 7.17
C TYR A 67 -2.79 8.50 6.55
N LEU A 68 -3.48 7.90 5.59
CA LEU A 68 -2.93 6.97 4.62
C LEU A 68 -2.56 7.75 3.35
N LEU A 69 -1.30 7.75 2.95
CA LEU A 69 -0.81 8.45 1.76
C LEU A 69 -0.70 7.49 0.58
N THR A 70 -1.41 7.76 -0.50
CA THR A 70 -1.43 6.90 -1.69
C THR A 70 -1.26 7.71 -2.96
N THR A 71 -0.47 7.20 -3.89
CA THR A 71 -0.31 7.77 -5.24
C THR A 71 -1.28 7.08 -6.21
N ILE A 72 -2.06 7.89 -6.92
CA ILE A 72 -3.03 7.46 -7.94
C ILE A 72 -2.56 7.94 -9.31
N ASN A 73 -2.46 7.01 -10.26
CA ASN A 73 -2.38 7.37 -11.66
C ASN A 73 -3.77 7.86 -12.09
N ASP A 74 -3.87 9.15 -12.45
CA ASP A 74 -5.17 9.80 -12.69
C ASP A 74 -5.80 9.39 -14.01
N ASP A 75 -5.00 9.01 -15.03
CA ASP A 75 -5.49 8.54 -16.32
C ASP A 75 -6.20 7.18 -16.20
N TYR A 76 -5.64 6.30 -15.40
CA TYR A 76 -6.15 4.94 -15.23
C TYR A 76 -7.04 4.76 -13.99
N LYS A 77 -7.11 5.77 -13.09
CA LYS A 77 -7.81 5.68 -11.79
C LYS A 77 -7.38 4.46 -10.97
N ARG A 78 -6.05 4.28 -10.88
CA ARG A 78 -5.44 3.13 -10.21
C ARG A 78 -4.31 3.57 -9.28
N VAL A 79 -4.13 2.80 -8.21
CA VAL A 79 -2.94 2.92 -7.36
C VAL A 79 -1.70 2.66 -8.20
N SER A 80 -0.74 3.59 -8.15
CA SER A 80 0.51 3.48 -8.89
C SER A 80 1.24 2.18 -8.52
N MET A 81 1.90 1.54 -9.48
CA MET A 81 2.61 0.28 -9.40
C MET A 81 1.73 -0.96 -9.12
N HIS A 82 0.80 -0.89 -8.18
CA HIS A 82 -0.04 -2.02 -7.79
C HIS A 82 -1.21 -2.30 -8.74
N GLY A 83 -1.64 -1.31 -9.52
CA GLY A 83 -2.72 -1.45 -10.47
C GLY A 83 -4.13 -1.63 -9.87
N VAL A 84 -4.26 -1.57 -8.55
CA VAL A 84 -5.55 -1.64 -7.85
C VAL A 84 -6.42 -0.44 -8.21
N ARG A 85 -7.69 -0.66 -8.51
CA ARG A 85 -8.63 0.43 -8.81
C ARG A 85 -8.85 1.34 -7.60
N GLU A 86 -9.00 2.64 -7.86
CA GLU A 86 -9.24 3.63 -6.81
C GLU A 86 -10.49 3.32 -5.97
N GLU A 87 -11.55 2.81 -6.57
CA GLU A 87 -12.77 2.39 -5.84
C GLU A 87 -12.51 1.29 -4.80
N MET A 88 -11.57 0.37 -5.09
CA MET A 88 -11.17 -0.70 -4.17
C MET A 88 -10.30 -0.15 -3.04
N LEU A 89 -9.42 0.80 -3.36
CA LEU A 89 -8.66 1.54 -2.36
C LEU A 89 -9.61 2.28 -1.41
N ASP A 90 -10.67 2.90 -1.92
CA ASP A 90 -11.66 3.62 -1.11
C ASP A 90 -12.38 2.68 -0.12
N LYS A 91 -12.67 1.45 -0.53
CA LYS A 91 -13.22 0.43 0.38
C LYS A 91 -12.24 0.01 1.47
N GLN A 92 -10.94 -0.10 1.16
CA GLN A 92 -9.93 -0.34 2.19
C GLN A 92 -9.90 0.81 3.20
N ILE A 93 -9.84 2.05 2.73
CA ILE A 93 -9.81 3.26 3.56
C ILE A 93 -11.04 3.33 4.47
N GLU A 94 -12.23 3.10 3.91
CA GLU A 94 -13.49 3.04 4.68
C GLU A 94 -13.44 1.96 5.76
N SER A 95 -12.97 0.77 5.42
CA SER A 95 -12.90 -0.37 6.35
C SER A 95 -11.84 -0.16 7.44
N ILE A 96 -10.68 0.42 7.12
CA ILE A 96 -9.63 0.75 8.08
C ILE A 96 -10.07 1.91 8.99
N GLY A 97 -10.69 2.94 8.41
CA GLY A 97 -11.19 4.11 9.13
C GLY A 97 -10.14 5.19 9.40
N ILE A 98 -9.00 5.14 8.72
CA ILE A 98 -7.99 6.21 8.69
C ILE A 98 -8.17 6.96 7.37
N PRO A 99 -8.32 8.31 7.35
CA PRO A 99 -8.53 9.07 6.13
C PRO A 99 -7.31 8.99 5.19
N ALA A 100 -7.55 9.09 3.88
CA ALA A 100 -6.48 9.05 2.90
C ALA A 100 -6.15 10.42 2.31
N LEU A 101 -4.85 10.63 2.05
CA LEU A 101 -4.32 11.66 1.18
C LEU A 101 -3.96 11.02 -0.17
N LYS A 102 -4.70 11.35 -1.22
CA LYS A 102 -4.48 10.82 -2.56
C LYS A 102 -3.67 11.83 -3.38
N VAL A 103 -2.46 11.43 -3.76
CA VAL A 103 -1.60 12.18 -4.69
C VAL A 103 -1.91 11.71 -6.11
N ARG A 104 -2.47 12.61 -6.91
CA ARG A 104 -2.85 12.30 -8.31
C ARG A 104 -1.73 12.72 -9.25
N VAL A 105 -1.19 11.74 -9.97
CA VAL A 105 -0.15 11.93 -10.99
C VAL A 105 -0.81 11.77 -12.36
N ILE A 106 -0.69 12.79 -13.22
CA ILE A 106 -1.39 12.84 -14.50
C ILE A 106 -0.47 12.37 -15.63
N ASP A 107 0.68 13.02 -15.82
CA ASP A 107 1.60 12.70 -16.93
C ASP A 107 2.61 11.59 -16.59
N GLY A 108 2.63 11.15 -15.33
CA GLY A 108 3.48 10.06 -14.86
C GLY A 108 4.98 10.35 -14.87
N THR A 109 5.39 11.62 -15.04
CA THR A 109 6.79 12.00 -14.99
C THR A 109 7.33 11.97 -13.57
N TYR A 110 8.63 11.69 -13.43
CA TYR A 110 9.33 11.70 -12.15
C TYR A 110 9.27 13.08 -11.49
N ASP A 111 9.47 14.15 -12.26
CA ASP A 111 9.45 15.54 -11.79
C ASP A 111 8.07 15.94 -11.25
N GLU A 112 6.98 15.53 -11.93
CA GLU A 112 5.63 15.77 -11.42
C GLU A 112 5.40 15.05 -10.10
N TYR A 113 5.77 13.77 -10.02
CA TYR A 113 5.65 12.98 -8.80
C TYR A 113 6.41 13.63 -7.63
N GLU A 114 7.67 13.99 -7.82
CA GLU A 114 8.49 14.64 -6.79
C GLU A 114 7.87 15.96 -6.31
N ARG A 115 7.45 16.80 -7.24
CA ARG A 115 6.82 18.09 -6.92
C ARG A 115 5.54 17.92 -6.10
N LEU A 116 4.68 16.96 -6.49
CA LEU A 116 3.43 16.68 -5.80
C LEU A 116 3.68 16.10 -4.40
N MET A 117 4.58 15.12 -4.29
CA MET A 117 4.96 14.52 -3.01
C MET A 117 5.56 15.56 -2.06
N HIS A 118 6.49 16.39 -2.54
CA HIS A 118 7.06 17.47 -1.74
C HIS A 118 5.97 18.41 -1.19
N SER A 119 5.01 18.83 -2.04
CA SER A 119 3.90 19.69 -1.62
C SER A 119 3.04 19.05 -0.51
N VAL A 120 2.70 17.76 -0.67
CA VAL A 120 1.90 17.02 0.32
C VAL A 120 2.66 16.86 1.63
N LEU A 121 3.95 16.54 1.58
CA LEU A 121 4.79 16.36 2.78
C LEU A 121 4.99 17.70 3.52
N MET A 122 5.18 18.80 2.81
CA MET A 122 5.27 20.14 3.40
C MET A 122 3.96 20.53 4.11
N ARG A 123 2.83 20.24 3.49
CA ARG A 123 1.52 20.45 4.13
C ARG A 123 1.38 19.57 5.38
N ALA A 124 1.70 18.31 5.30
CA ALA A 124 1.66 17.38 6.43
C ALA A 124 2.51 17.88 7.61
N LYS A 125 3.72 18.37 7.33
CA LYS A 125 4.57 19.01 8.33
C LYS A 125 3.91 20.21 8.99
N SER A 126 3.23 21.07 8.21
CA SER A 126 2.50 22.22 8.76
C SER A 126 1.34 21.84 9.68
N GLU A 127 0.80 20.62 9.56
CA GLU A 127 -0.20 20.04 10.45
C GLU A 127 0.42 19.35 11.69
N GLY A 128 1.75 19.43 11.83
CA GLY A 128 2.51 18.89 12.95
C GLY A 128 2.88 17.43 12.81
N ILE A 129 2.80 16.86 11.61
CA ILE A 129 3.29 15.51 11.31
C ILE A 129 4.81 15.54 11.29
N THR A 130 5.43 14.55 11.92
CA THR A 130 6.88 14.43 12.09
C THR A 130 7.44 13.16 11.43
N HIS A 131 6.61 12.15 11.20
CA HIS A 131 7.04 10.85 10.69
C HIS A 131 6.25 10.42 9.46
N VAL A 132 6.95 9.74 8.54
CA VAL A 132 6.35 9.05 7.39
C VAL A 132 6.74 7.59 7.43
N ILE A 133 5.76 6.70 7.38
CA ILE A 133 5.93 5.27 7.61
C ILE A 133 5.74 4.53 6.28
N PHE A 134 6.65 3.58 6.00
CA PHE A 134 6.67 2.79 4.76
C PHE A 134 6.68 1.30 5.05
N GLY A 135 6.05 0.52 4.19
CA GLY A 135 6.02 -0.94 4.28
C GLY A 135 7.17 -1.66 3.56
N ASP A 136 8.27 -0.95 3.25
CA ASP A 136 9.42 -1.53 2.53
C ASP A 136 10.18 -2.52 3.42
N ILE A 137 10.69 -3.63 2.81
CA ILE A 137 11.31 -4.73 3.56
C ILE A 137 12.84 -4.69 3.47
N PHE A 138 13.43 -4.63 2.25
CA PHE A 138 14.90 -4.68 2.13
C PHE A 138 15.52 -3.90 0.95
N LEU A 139 14.74 -3.16 0.14
CA LEU A 139 15.27 -2.42 -1.01
C LEU A 139 16.04 -1.16 -0.54
N GLU A 140 17.38 -1.28 -0.40
CA GLU A 140 18.26 -0.22 0.16
C GLU A 140 18.20 1.08 -0.66
N ASP A 141 18.24 0.99 -2.00
CA ASP A 141 18.20 2.18 -2.87
C ASP A 141 16.88 2.95 -2.72
N LEU A 142 15.76 2.22 -2.66
CA LEU A 142 14.45 2.81 -2.45
C LEU A 142 14.35 3.48 -1.08
N ARG A 143 14.88 2.85 -0.04
CA ARG A 143 14.92 3.44 1.30
C ARG A 143 15.76 4.70 1.32
N SER A 144 16.96 4.68 0.76
CA SER A 144 17.86 5.85 0.68
C SER A 144 17.16 7.00 -0.04
N TYR A 145 16.53 6.74 -1.18
CA TYR A 145 15.73 7.72 -1.92
C TYR A 145 14.62 8.33 -1.06
N ARG A 146 13.85 7.50 -0.31
CA ARG A 146 12.79 7.99 0.59
C ARG A 146 13.36 8.86 1.71
N GLU A 147 14.41 8.40 2.40
CA GLU A 147 15.04 9.13 3.50
C GLU A 147 15.62 10.46 3.03
N ASP A 148 16.24 10.52 1.85
CA ASP A 148 16.78 11.76 1.29
C ASP A 148 15.69 12.77 0.91
N ASN A 149 14.55 12.32 0.39
CA ASN A 149 13.41 13.20 0.14
C ASN A 149 12.77 13.71 1.43
N LEU A 150 12.66 12.87 2.46
CA LEU A 150 12.13 13.29 3.76
C LEU A 150 13.04 14.30 4.47
N LYS A 151 14.38 14.15 4.35
CA LYS A 151 15.35 15.12 4.88
C LYS A 151 15.15 16.52 4.30
N LYS A 152 14.78 16.64 3.02
CA LYS A 152 14.53 17.94 2.36
C LYS A 152 13.38 18.72 3.02
N VAL A 153 12.46 18.03 3.69
CA VAL A 153 11.29 18.59 4.37
C VAL A 153 11.35 18.41 5.89
N ASP A 154 12.46 17.92 6.43
CA ASP A 154 12.70 17.67 7.85
C ASP A 154 11.59 16.78 8.46
N LEU A 155 11.36 15.65 7.83
CA LEU A 155 10.52 14.54 8.30
C LEU A 155 11.38 13.28 8.49
N ILE A 156 10.91 12.36 9.33
CA ILE A 156 11.61 11.13 9.70
C ILE A 156 10.94 9.92 9.04
N GLY A 157 11.72 9.09 8.35
CA GLY A 157 11.26 7.82 7.78
C GLY A 157 11.22 6.71 8.83
N VAL A 158 10.14 5.91 8.82
CA VAL A 158 9.98 4.73 9.70
C VAL A 158 9.64 3.52 8.83
N PHE A 159 10.34 2.41 9.08
CA PHE A 159 10.25 1.19 8.27
C PHE A 159 10.02 -0.03 9.17
N PRO A 160 8.77 -0.33 9.56
CA PRO A 160 8.46 -1.37 10.55
C PRO A 160 8.79 -2.80 10.11
N LEU A 161 8.95 -3.04 8.79
CA LEU A 161 9.26 -4.35 8.24
C LEU A 161 10.73 -4.48 7.82
N TRP A 162 11.54 -3.44 8.04
CA TRP A 162 12.89 -3.36 7.49
C TRP A 162 13.80 -4.50 7.96
N LYS A 163 14.45 -5.15 6.98
CA LYS A 163 15.34 -6.31 7.17
C LYS A 163 14.70 -7.51 7.87
N SER A 164 13.37 -7.59 7.83
CA SER A 164 12.69 -8.83 8.22
C SER A 164 12.97 -9.93 7.22
N ASP A 165 13.12 -11.16 7.70
CA ASP A 165 13.14 -12.34 6.85
C ASP A 165 11.76 -12.51 6.17
N THR A 166 11.73 -12.51 4.83
CA THR A 166 10.49 -12.52 4.06
C THR A 166 9.70 -13.82 4.22
N SER A 167 10.38 -14.95 4.44
CA SER A 167 9.73 -16.23 4.73
C SER A 167 9.05 -16.22 6.10
N ILE A 168 9.66 -15.59 7.09
CA ILE A 168 9.05 -15.42 8.41
C ILE A 168 7.89 -14.42 8.32
N LEU A 169 8.13 -13.29 7.65
CA LEU A 169 7.17 -12.18 7.55
C LEU A 169 5.85 -12.61 6.90
N ILE A 170 5.92 -13.38 5.80
CA ILE A 170 4.71 -13.84 5.10
C ILE A 170 3.92 -14.86 5.96
N ASN A 171 4.60 -15.72 6.71
CA ASN A 171 3.94 -16.64 7.62
C ASN A 171 3.28 -15.90 8.80
N GLU A 172 3.96 -14.90 9.41
CA GLU A 172 3.35 -14.02 10.41
C GLU A 172 2.09 -13.32 9.88
N PHE A 173 2.13 -12.81 8.65
CA PHE A 173 0.99 -12.19 7.98
C PHE A 173 -0.21 -13.16 7.90
N LEU A 174 0.02 -14.40 7.47
CA LEU A 174 -1.01 -15.44 7.39
C LEU A 174 -1.53 -15.85 8.78
N ASP A 175 -0.64 -16.00 9.77
CA ASP A 175 -0.99 -16.36 11.14
C ASP A 175 -1.89 -15.30 11.80
N HIS A 176 -1.67 -14.02 11.50
CA HIS A 176 -2.53 -12.92 11.91
C HIS A 176 -3.86 -12.85 11.14
N LYS A 177 -4.15 -13.84 10.28
CA LYS A 177 -5.42 -13.96 9.52
C LYS A 177 -5.66 -12.84 8.51
N PHE A 178 -4.60 -12.23 8.04
CA PHE A 178 -4.71 -11.38 6.87
C PHE A 178 -4.99 -12.22 5.62
N ARG A 179 -5.77 -11.64 4.71
CA ARG A 179 -6.09 -12.24 3.42
C ARG A 179 -5.78 -11.28 2.30
N THR A 180 -5.12 -11.78 1.29
CA THR A 180 -4.66 -10.99 0.14
C THR A 180 -4.66 -11.84 -1.12
N ILE A 181 -4.87 -11.19 -2.27
CA ILE A 181 -4.73 -11.82 -3.59
C ILE A 181 -3.64 -11.15 -4.39
N THR A 182 -3.04 -11.88 -5.30
CA THR A 182 -2.16 -11.32 -6.32
C THR A 182 -2.97 -10.51 -7.32
N CYS A 183 -2.63 -9.24 -7.53
CA CYS A 183 -3.31 -8.37 -8.49
C CYS A 183 -2.46 -8.01 -9.72
N CYS A 184 -1.15 -8.18 -9.61
CA CYS A 184 -0.19 -7.99 -10.68
C CYS A 184 0.97 -8.98 -10.49
N ILE A 185 1.49 -9.54 -11.57
CA ILE A 185 2.69 -10.37 -11.55
C ILE A 185 3.65 -9.97 -12.67
N SER A 186 4.95 -10.19 -12.44
CA SER A 186 5.97 -10.08 -13.48
C SER A 186 6.09 -11.39 -14.24
N ASP A 187 5.95 -11.35 -15.57
CA ASP A 187 6.09 -12.52 -16.44
C ASP A 187 7.53 -13.04 -16.56
N VAL A 188 8.48 -12.32 -16.00
CA VAL A 188 9.86 -12.78 -15.84
C VAL A 188 9.97 -13.89 -14.78
N HIS A 189 9.10 -13.84 -13.77
CA HIS A 189 9.18 -14.69 -12.58
C HIS A 189 8.03 -15.68 -12.47
N LEU A 190 6.83 -15.28 -12.87
CA LEU A 190 5.59 -16.04 -12.67
C LEU A 190 4.74 -16.02 -13.96
N ASP A 191 4.03 -17.11 -14.22
CA ASP A 191 3.09 -17.15 -15.34
C ASP A 191 1.69 -16.62 -14.97
N GLN A 192 0.84 -16.48 -15.99
CA GLN A 192 -0.51 -15.93 -15.84
C GLN A 192 -1.38 -16.63 -14.79
N SER A 193 -1.14 -17.90 -14.50
CA SER A 193 -1.96 -18.68 -13.56
C SER A 193 -1.86 -18.16 -12.11
N TRP A 194 -0.81 -17.41 -11.79
CA TRP A 194 -0.61 -16.83 -10.48
C TRP A 194 -1.42 -15.55 -10.21
N VAL A 195 -2.00 -14.95 -11.26
CA VAL A 195 -2.84 -13.75 -11.10
C VAL A 195 -4.20 -14.09 -10.52
N GLY A 196 -4.60 -13.37 -9.47
CA GLY A 196 -5.88 -13.55 -8.81
C GLY A 196 -5.91 -14.68 -7.79
N GLN A 197 -4.76 -15.32 -7.52
CA GLN A 197 -4.68 -16.32 -6.46
C GLN A 197 -4.61 -15.67 -5.08
N GLU A 198 -5.31 -16.25 -4.11
CA GLU A 198 -5.16 -15.89 -2.72
C GLU A 198 -3.83 -16.42 -2.17
N ILE A 199 -3.08 -15.57 -1.47
CA ILE A 199 -1.84 -15.98 -0.82
C ILE A 199 -2.20 -16.80 0.41
N THR A 200 -1.83 -18.07 0.36
CA THR A 200 -2.03 -19.09 1.39
C THR A 200 -0.72 -19.84 1.64
N THR A 201 -0.69 -20.68 2.65
CA THR A 201 0.47 -21.57 2.87
C THR A 201 0.78 -22.43 1.64
N SER A 202 -0.26 -22.90 0.90
CA SER A 202 -0.07 -23.67 -0.33
C SER A 202 0.46 -22.81 -1.48
N PHE A 203 0.04 -21.54 -1.58
CA PHE A 203 0.60 -20.58 -2.53
C PHE A 203 2.10 -20.41 -2.29
N ILE A 204 2.49 -20.15 -1.06
CA ILE A 204 3.91 -19.95 -0.69
C ILE A 204 4.74 -21.22 -0.98
N ALA A 205 4.21 -22.40 -0.64
CA ALA A 205 4.90 -23.67 -0.90
C ALA A 205 5.05 -24.01 -2.39
N ALA A 206 4.21 -23.42 -3.25
CA ALA A 206 4.24 -23.64 -4.70
C ALA A 206 5.09 -22.59 -5.45
N LEU A 207 5.53 -21.51 -4.78
CA LEU A 207 6.37 -20.48 -5.41
C LEU A 207 7.68 -21.09 -5.94
N PRO A 208 8.13 -20.66 -7.13
CA PRO A 208 9.47 -21.00 -7.62
C PRO A 208 10.55 -20.53 -6.62
N GLU A 209 11.61 -21.31 -6.47
CA GLU A 209 12.69 -21.06 -5.48
C GLU A 209 13.32 -19.66 -5.60
N GLN A 210 13.36 -19.10 -6.83
CA GLN A 210 13.95 -17.79 -7.11
C GLN A 210 13.01 -16.61 -6.82
N VAL A 211 11.74 -16.87 -6.46
CA VAL A 211 10.73 -15.84 -6.17
C VAL A 211 10.74 -15.54 -4.69
N ASP A 212 10.89 -14.27 -4.34
CA ASP A 212 10.81 -13.85 -2.94
C ASP A 212 9.40 -14.13 -2.37
N PRO A 213 9.28 -14.75 -1.19
CA PRO A 213 7.97 -15.07 -0.59
C PRO A 213 7.06 -13.88 -0.36
N CYS A 214 7.63 -12.66 -0.26
CA CYS A 214 6.88 -11.40 -0.20
C CYS A 214 6.77 -10.69 -1.54
N GLY A 215 7.44 -11.14 -2.60
CA GLY A 215 7.45 -10.48 -3.91
C GLY A 215 8.14 -9.11 -3.89
N GLU A 216 9.13 -8.92 -2.99
CA GLU A 216 9.75 -7.61 -2.75
C GLU A 216 10.63 -7.15 -3.92
N ASN A 217 11.15 -8.07 -4.77
CA ASN A 217 11.90 -7.71 -5.97
C ASN A 217 10.99 -7.38 -7.17
N GLY A 218 9.68 -7.21 -6.97
CA GLY A 218 8.72 -6.90 -8.02
C GLY A 218 8.14 -8.13 -8.74
N GLU A 219 8.28 -9.33 -8.15
CA GLU A 219 7.74 -10.56 -8.73
C GLU A 219 6.22 -10.55 -8.80
N TYR A 220 5.58 -9.98 -7.77
CA TYR A 220 4.13 -9.79 -7.73
C TYR A 220 3.69 -8.68 -6.79
N HIS A 221 2.53 -8.09 -7.07
CA HIS A 221 1.84 -7.17 -6.19
C HIS A 221 0.49 -7.72 -5.75
N THR A 222 0.01 -7.24 -4.60
CA THR A 222 -1.15 -7.81 -3.95
C THR A 222 -2.21 -6.76 -3.62
N PHE A 223 -3.44 -7.25 -3.42
CA PHE A 223 -4.56 -6.50 -2.85
C PHE A 223 -5.01 -7.19 -1.56
N CYS A 224 -4.84 -6.50 -0.42
CA CYS A 224 -5.26 -7.00 0.88
C CYS A 224 -6.73 -6.65 1.11
N PHE A 225 -7.58 -7.65 1.37
CA PHE A 225 -9.02 -7.47 1.43
C PHE A 225 -9.66 -7.88 2.76
N ASP A 226 -8.87 -8.49 3.67
CA ASP A 226 -9.34 -8.91 4.99
C ASP A 226 -8.17 -9.02 5.97
N GLY A 227 -8.49 -9.01 7.27
CA GLY A 227 -7.55 -9.16 8.37
C GLY A 227 -7.87 -8.23 9.55
N PRO A 228 -7.10 -8.29 10.63
CA PRO A 228 -7.39 -7.58 11.88
C PRO A 228 -7.35 -6.04 11.77
N LEU A 229 -6.84 -5.52 10.65
CA LEU A 229 -6.82 -4.10 10.34
C LEU A 229 -8.17 -3.57 9.84
N PHE A 230 -8.97 -4.45 9.25
CA PHE A 230 -10.23 -4.11 8.57
C PHE A 230 -11.43 -4.32 9.49
N LYS A 231 -12.34 -3.35 9.56
CA LYS A 231 -13.61 -3.47 10.30
C LYS A 231 -14.56 -4.47 9.65
N LYS A 232 -14.44 -4.67 8.34
CA LYS A 232 -15.19 -5.66 7.56
C LYS A 232 -14.34 -6.12 6.38
N THR A 233 -14.53 -7.37 5.97
CA THR A 233 -13.98 -7.92 4.74
C THR A 233 -14.43 -7.10 3.53
N ILE A 234 -13.56 -6.88 2.57
CA ILE A 234 -13.87 -6.16 1.33
C ILE A 234 -14.30 -7.17 0.29
N ASP A 235 -15.58 -7.12 -0.08
CA ASP A 235 -16.14 -7.98 -1.13
C ASP A 235 -15.73 -7.47 -2.51
N PHE A 236 -15.30 -8.39 -3.37
CA PHE A 236 -14.92 -8.12 -4.74
C PHE A 236 -15.22 -9.31 -5.65
N VAL A 237 -15.16 -9.10 -6.95
CA VAL A 237 -15.13 -10.16 -7.96
C VAL A 237 -13.89 -10.00 -8.82
N LEU A 238 -13.32 -11.13 -9.23
CA LEU A 238 -12.18 -11.12 -10.16
C LEU A 238 -12.70 -10.76 -11.56
N GLY A 239 -12.08 -9.76 -12.17
CA GLY A 239 -12.35 -9.40 -13.55
C GLY A 239 -11.42 -10.09 -14.54
N GLU A 240 -11.37 -9.56 -15.75
CA GLU A 240 -10.48 -10.07 -16.79
C GLU A 240 -9.01 -9.86 -16.44
N GLN A 241 -8.19 -10.83 -16.79
CA GLN A 241 -6.74 -10.69 -16.77
C GLN A 241 -6.29 -10.03 -18.08
N VAL A 242 -5.44 -9.03 -17.99
CA VAL A 242 -4.85 -8.35 -19.14
C VAL A 242 -3.34 -8.38 -19.06
N TYR A 243 -2.72 -8.60 -20.20
CA TYR A 243 -1.28 -8.48 -20.35
C TYR A 243 -0.93 -7.08 -20.82
N LYS A 244 -0.04 -6.41 -20.08
CA LYS A 244 0.46 -5.08 -20.44
C LYS A 244 1.98 -5.03 -20.29
N PRO A 245 2.70 -4.51 -21.29
CA PRO A 245 4.09 -4.16 -21.08
C PRO A 245 4.16 -3.02 -20.07
N ILE A 246 4.89 -3.23 -18.97
CA ILE A 246 5.24 -2.15 -18.04
C ILE A 246 6.57 -1.60 -18.53
N GLN A 247 6.56 -0.38 -19.06
CA GLN A 247 7.79 0.35 -19.35
C GLN A 247 8.25 0.96 -18.03
N LEU A 248 9.29 0.40 -17.44
CA LEU A 248 10.06 1.10 -16.43
C LEU A 248 10.85 2.17 -17.20
N LYS A 249 10.51 3.44 -17.02
CA LYS A 249 11.30 4.55 -17.53
C LYS A 249 12.65 4.51 -16.82
N ASN A 250 13.69 4.11 -17.54
CA ASN A 250 15.05 4.39 -17.11
C ASN A 250 15.34 5.85 -17.46
N ASP A 251 16.01 6.59 -16.57
CA ASP A 251 16.28 8.03 -16.68
C ASP A 251 17.08 8.45 -17.93
N ASP A 252 17.47 7.52 -18.80
CA ASP A 252 18.33 7.76 -19.97
C ASP A 252 17.66 7.56 -21.34
N GLU A 253 16.37 7.24 -21.41
CA GLU A 253 15.67 7.11 -22.71
C GLU A 253 14.50 8.09 -22.82
N GLU A 254 14.70 9.14 -23.64
CA GLU A 254 13.58 9.90 -24.23
C GLU A 254 12.63 8.93 -24.93
N ILE A 255 11.39 8.88 -24.49
CA ILE A 255 10.37 8.05 -25.11
C ILE A 255 9.90 8.76 -26.36
N LEU A 256 10.27 8.19 -27.50
CA LEU A 256 9.64 8.47 -28.80
C LEU A 256 8.25 7.86 -28.87
#